data_339bde75b543b8935ede195698d95e57
#
_entry.id   339bde75b543b8935ede195698d95e57
#
_cell.length_a   1.000
_cell.length_b   1.000
_cell.length_c   1.000
_cell.angle_alpha   90.00
_cell.angle_beta   90.00
_cell.angle_gamma   90.00
#
_symmetry.space_group_name_H-M   'P 1'
#
loop_
_entity.id
_entity.type
_entity.pdbx_description
1 polymer ?
#
loop_
_entity_poly.entity_id
_entity_poly.type
_entity_poly.pdbx_seq_one_letter_code
_entity_poly.pdbx_strand_id
1 'polypeptide(L)'
;MSTKAQAIRMEYPDTIPVDVGILPAMWIKYGAELQRFVDQYPQFFHGLKKDLEHIEDDLPPSYRKGIYIDEWHCEWHNEHAGNEAIVVGHPVKDEEDVERLEIPKNRDGRLPHGFMYLRLLDLCGFENAMVWFAEEGEIIRTLIDKVVEYNTYQIAAILPRMDELVYFGDDLGMQNGLAIGAERWRKYMKPCFRKLYGIIKSYKPDQLIFMHTDGCIWEIMPDLVECGVDMINPQFRANGLDNLVRVCRKEQIIPIHLDLDRQLYPYATPSQLKDHVAEAVESLYMPQGGLSLNIELNYEVPLENAAALLDAVEKYRHYKGKPF
;
A
#
# COMPACT_ATOMS: atom_id res chain seq x y z
N MET A 1 -16.39 11.97 -11.44
CA MET A 1 -14.99 12.04 -10.92
C MET A 1 -15.07 12.03 -9.41
N SER A 2 -14.35 11.13 -8.77
CA SER A 2 -14.29 11.04 -7.30
C SER A 2 -13.48 12.20 -6.70
N THR A 3 -13.74 12.55 -5.43
CA THR A 3 -12.96 13.57 -4.70
C THR A 3 -11.46 13.19 -4.65
N LYS A 4 -11.15 11.89 -4.60
CA LYS A 4 -9.77 11.40 -4.64
C LYS A 4 -9.13 11.69 -6.01
N ALA A 5 -9.83 11.43 -7.11
CA ALA A 5 -9.32 11.76 -8.45
C ALA A 5 -9.12 13.28 -8.63
N GLN A 6 -10.01 14.10 -8.09
CA GLN A 6 -9.81 15.56 -8.06
C GLN A 6 -8.56 15.96 -7.28
N ALA A 7 -8.32 15.32 -6.12
CA ALA A 7 -7.11 15.58 -5.33
C ALA A 7 -5.84 15.17 -6.09
N ILE A 8 -5.84 14.02 -6.78
CA ILE A 8 -4.72 13.56 -7.60
C ILE A 8 -4.45 14.55 -8.76
N ARG A 9 -5.49 15.02 -9.44
CA ARG A 9 -5.40 15.91 -10.59
C ARG A 9 -5.19 17.38 -10.22
N MET A 10 -5.13 17.71 -8.93
CA MET A 10 -5.01 19.09 -8.42
C MET A 10 -6.18 19.99 -8.88
N GLU A 11 -7.40 19.48 -8.84
CA GLU A 11 -8.60 20.14 -9.32
C GLU A 11 -9.45 20.75 -8.19
N TYR A 12 -8.80 21.24 -7.13
CA TYR A 12 -9.42 21.94 -6.01
C TYR A 12 -10.57 21.17 -5.36
N PRO A 13 -10.32 19.98 -4.78
CA PRO A 13 -11.36 19.20 -4.13
C PRO A 13 -11.96 19.99 -2.94
N ASP A 14 -13.26 19.82 -2.71
CA ASP A 14 -13.98 20.50 -1.62
C ASP A 14 -13.45 20.09 -0.24
N THR A 15 -12.97 18.86 -0.11
CA THR A 15 -12.41 18.31 1.13
C THR A 15 -11.17 17.49 0.82
N ILE A 16 -10.31 17.32 1.83
CA ILE A 16 -9.25 16.30 1.78
C ILE A 16 -9.92 14.93 1.80
N PRO A 17 -9.68 14.06 0.81
CA PRO A 17 -10.22 12.70 0.84
C PRO A 17 -9.64 11.91 2.01
N VAL A 18 -10.47 11.10 2.66
CA VAL A 18 -10.08 10.24 3.78
C VAL A 18 -10.60 8.84 3.52
N ASP A 19 -9.72 7.86 3.58
CA ASP A 19 -10.08 6.45 3.61
C ASP A 19 -9.85 5.90 5.01
N VAL A 20 -10.75 5.04 5.46
CA VAL A 20 -10.64 4.34 6.73
C VAL A 20 -10.82 2.84 6.48
N GLY A 21 -9.74 2.10 6.64
CA GLY A 21 -9.73 0.64 6.61
C GLY A 21 -9.84 0.04 8.00
N ILE A 22 -10.55 -1.05 8.11
CA ILE A 22 -10.61 -1.87 9.34
C ILE A 22 -10.15 -3.27 8.99
N LEU A 23 -9.02 -3.69 9.57
CA LEU A 23 -8.47 -5.02 9.34
C LEU A 23 -9.36 -6.12 9.95
N PRO A 24 -9.41 -7.30 9.33
CA PRO A 24 -10.29 -8.38 9.78
C PRO A 24 -10.10 -8.77 11.25
N ALA A 25 -8.87 -8.76 11.76
CA ALA A 25 -8.59 -9.08 13.17
C ALA A 25 -9.30 -8.15 14.16
N MET A 26 -9.53 -6.88 13.80
CA MET A 26 -10.29 -5.96 14.64
C MET A 26 -11.79 -6.35 14.70
N TRP A 27 -12.35 -6.80 13.59
CA TRP A 27 -13.73 -7.32 13.55
C TRP A 27 -13.88 -8.58 14.38
N ILE A 28 -12.91 -9.50 14.32
CA ILE A 28 -12.88 -10.73 15.13
C ILE A 28 -12.83 -10.37 16.63
N LYS A 29 -11.99 -9.39 17.01
CA LYS A 29 -11.84 -8.98 18.42
C LYS A 29 -13.07 -8.28 18.97
N TYR A 30 -13.61 -7.30 18.28
CA TYR A 30 -14.63 -6.40 18.84
C TYR A 30 -16.06 -6.74 18.40
N GLY A 31 -16.24 -7.49 17.31
CA GLY A 31 -17.56 -7.98 16.87
C GLY A 31 -18.64 -6.91 16.83
N ALA A 32 -19.75 -7.14 17.55
CA ALA A 32 -20.89 -6.25 17.60
C ALA A 32 -20.57 -4.86 18.21
N GLU A 33 -19.53 -4.75 19.03
CA GLU A 33 -19.09 -3.45 19.56
C GLU A 33 -18.50 -2.58 18.45
N LEU A 34 -17.66 -3.18 17.58
CA LEU A 34 -17.13 -2.50 16.41
C LEU A 34 -18.23 -2.12 15.42
N GLN A 35 -19.26 -2.98 15.24
CA GLN A 35 -20.38 -2.62 14.38
C GLN A 35 -21.14 -1.38 14.89
N ARG A 36 -21.36 -1.30 16.21
CA ARG A 36 -21.98 -0.09 16.81
C ARG A 36 -21.09 1.14 16.66
N PHE A 37 -19.77 0.98 16.75
CA PHE A 37 -18.82 2.05 16.51
C PHE A 37 -18.88 2.52 15.03
N VAL A 38 -18.82 1.61 14.07
CA VAL A 38 -18.91 1.90 12.63
C VAL A 38 -20.20 2.65 12.27
N ASP A 39 -21.31 2.29 12.89
CA ASP A 39 -22.62 2.92 12.67
C ASP A 39 -22.67 4.41 13.12
N GLN A 40 -21.75 4.84 13.98
CA GLN A 40 -21.64 6.24 14.43
C GLN A 40 -20.90 7.12 13.41
N TYR A 41 -20.17 6.52 12.46
CA TYR A 41 -19.36 7.24 11.47
C TYR A 41 -19.76 6.92 10.01
N PRO A 42 -21.04 7.13 9.64
CA PRO A 42 -21.53 6.78 8.30
C PRO A 42 -20.80 7.52 7.16
N GLN A 43 -20.21 8.69 7.43
CA GLN A 43 -19.43 9.46 6.46
C GLN A 43 -18.13 8.78 6.04
N PHE A 44 -17.58 7.86 6.86
CA PHE A 44 -16.40 7.07 6.53
C PHE A 44 -16.74 5.66 6.07
N PHE A 45 -17.77 5.06 6.64
CA PHE A 45 -18.07 3.63 6.43
C PHE A 45 -19.26 3.36 5.50
N HIS A 46 -20.01 4.41 5.09
CA HIS A 46 -21.09 4.30 4.10
C HIS A 46 -22.10 3.17 4.37
N GLY A 47 -22.40 2.92 5.64
CA GLY A 47 -23.36 1.88 6.03
C GLY A 47 -22.78 0.46 6.01
N LEU A 48 -21.47 0.30 6.11
CA LEU A 48 -20.79 -0.99 6.20
C LEU A 48 -21.42 -1.88 7.26
N LYS A 49 -21.82 -3.08 6.86
CA LYS A 49 -22.30 -4.15 7.75
C LYS A 49 -21.45 -5.39 7.53
N LYS A 50 -21.09 -6.05 8.61
CA LYS A 50 -20.37 -7.32 8.58
C LYS A 50 -21.25 -8.46 9.06
N ASP A 51 -21.17 -9.60 8.42
CA ASP A 51 -21.69 -10.85 8.96
C ASP A 51 -20.72 -11.32 10.06
N LEU A 52 -21.15 -11.11 11.31
CA LEU A 52 -20.31 -11.41 12.46
C LEU A 52 -20.30 -12.90 12.84
N GLU A 53 -21.28 -13.67 12.35
CA GLU A 53 -21.36 -15.11 12.61
C GLU A 53 -20.40 -15.90 11.71
N HIS A 54 -20.13 -15.40 10.49
CA HIS A 54 -19.30 -16.07 9.49
C HIS A 54 -18.03 -15.26 9.11
N ILE A 55 -17.59 -14.37 9.99
CA ILE A 55 -16.51 -13.43 9.69
C ILE A 55 -15.19 -14.14 9.30
N GLU A 56 -14.90 -15.29 9.91
CA GLU A 56 -13.68 -16.05 9.58
C GLU A 56 -13.83 -16.84 8.27
N ASP A 57 -15.06 -17.22 7.91
CA ASP A 57 -15.34 -17.97 6.68
C ASP A 57 -15.11 -17.11 5.42
N ASP A 58 -15.36 -15.78 5.55
CA ASP A 58 -15.21 -14.81 4.47
C ASP A 58 -13.78 -14.29 4.30
N LEU A 59 -12.83 -14.72 5.16
CA LEU A 59 -11.44 -14.27 5.07
C LEU A 59 -10.77 -14.79 3.78
N PRO A 60 -9.95 -13.96 3.10
CA PRO A 60 -9.05 -14.44 2.07
C PRO A 60 -8.10 -15.52 2.62
N PRO A 61 -7.55 -16.42 1.79
CA PRO A 61 -6.63 -17.47 2.25
C PRO A 61 -5.46 -16.94 3.10
N SER A 62 -4.87 -15.81 2.73
CA SER A 62 -3.76 -15.17 3.47
C SER A 62 -4.16 -14.64 4.87
N TYR A 63 -5.45 -14.50 5.16
CA TYR A 63 -5.96 -14.05 6.47
C TYR A 63 -6.57 -15.17 7.30
N ARG A 64 -6.65 -16.40 6.77
CA ARG A 64 -7.12 -17.59 7.50
C ARG A 64 -5.99 -18.19 8.32
N LYS A 65 -6.32 -18.69 9.52
CA LYS A 65 -5.37 -19.46 10.33
C LYS A 65 -4.98 -20.75 9.63
N GLY A 66 -3.69 -21.08 9.61
CA GLY A 66 -3.15 -22.30 9.05
C GLY A 66 -2.11 -22.05 7.96
N ILE A 67 -1.91 -23.05 7.13
CA ILE A 67 -0.96 -23.02 6.02
C ILE A 67 -1.74 -23.03 4.71
N TYR A 68 -1.31 -22.21 3.73
CA TYR A 68 -1.77 -22.33 2.37
C TYR A 68 -0.59 -22.16 1.39
N ILE A 69 -0.74 -22.69 0.19
CA ILE A 69 0.25 -22.59 -0.88
C ILE A 69 -0.36 -21.74 -1.98
N ASP A 70 0.35 -20.69 -2.38
CA ASP A 70 -0.09 -19.82 -3.47
C ASP A 70 0.23 -20.40 -4.86
N GLU A 71 -0.18 -19.69 -5.91
CA GLU A 71 0.02 -20.12 -7.30
C GLU A 71 1.50 -20.13 -7.75
N TRP A 72 2.39 -19.50 -6.99
CA TRP A 72 3.83 -19.55 -7.20
C TRP A 72 4.52 -20.64 -6.36
N HIS A 73 3.74 -21.43 -5.63
CA HIS A 73 4.20 -22.47 -4.70
C HIS A 73 4.92 -21.92 -3.44
N CYS A 74 4.72 -20.66 -3.10
CA CYS A 74 5.14 -20.15 -1.80
C CYS A 74 4.25 -20.72 -0.70
N GLU A 75 4.83 -21.20 0.39
CA GLU A 75 4.10 -21.66 1.58
C GLU A 75 3.90 -20.49 2.55
N TRP A 76 2.63 -20.18 2.80
CA TRP A 76 2.21 -19.12 3.70
C TRP A 76 1.71 -19.71 5.01
N HIS A 77 2.10 -19.13 6.13
CA HIS A 77 1.68 -19.53 7.47
C HIS A 77 1.05 -18.37 8.22
N ASN A 78 -0.11 -18.63 8.83
CA ASN A 78 -0.83 -17.69 9.66
C ASN A 78 -1.22 -18.33 11.01
N GLU A 79 -0.77 -17.72 12.10
CA GLU A 79 -1.11 -18.20 13.45
C GLU A 79 -2.43 -17.63 13.97
N HIS A 80 -2.88 -16.50 13.45
CA HIS A 80 -4.03 -15.75 13.96
C HIS A 80 -4.97 -15.31 12.84
N ALA A 81 -6.17 -15.87 12.79
CA ALA A 81 -7.20 -15.45 11.84
C ALA A 81 -7.40 -13.92 11.87
N GLY A 82 -7.54 -13.34 10.69
CA GLY A 82 -7.71 -11.89 10.52
C GLY A 82 -6.43 -11.08 10.42
N ASN A 83 -5.28 -11.65 10.76
CA ASN A 83 -3.96 -11.09 10.44
C ASN A 83 -3.49 -11.64 9.10
N GLU A 84 -2.59 -10.94 8.43
CA GLU A 84 -1.98 -11.43 7.21
C GLU A 84 -0.95 -12.53 7.49
N ALA A 85 -0.92 -13.55 6.64
CA ALA A 85 0.05 -14.63 6.68
C ALA A 85 1.45 -14.14 6.30
N ILE A 86 2.47 -14.87 6.71
CA ILE A 86 3.86 -14.68 6.29
C ILE A 86 4.33 -15.86 5.45
N VAL A 87 5.21 -15.63 4.49
CA VAL A 87 5.84 -16.70 3.72
C VAL A 87 6.92 -17.36 4.56
N VAL A 88 6.81 -18.69 4.70
CA VAL A 88 7.75 -19.54 5.45
C VAL A 88 8.44 -20.57 4.56
N GLY A 89 7.88 -20.86 3.38
CA GLY A 89 8.44 -21.76 2.41
C GLY A 89 8.64 -21.09 1.06
N HIS A 90 9.90 -21.03 0.62
CA HIS A 90 10.34 -20.38 -0.61
C HIS A 90 10.65 -21.44 -1.68
N PRO A 91 9.99 -21.40 -2.85
CA PRO A 91 10.20 -22.42 -3.89
C PRO A 91 11.57 -22.33 -4.59
N VAL A 92 12.25 -21.19 -4.49
CA VAL A 92 13.51 -20.91 -5.19
C VAL A 92 14.65 -20.78 -4.19
N LYS A 93 15.61 -21.70 -4.24
CA LYS A 93 16.77 -21.74 -3.32
C LYS A 93 18.08 -21.45 -4.04
N ASP A 94 18.14 -21.75 -5.33
CA ASP A 94 19.35 -21.64 -6.16
C ASP A 94 18.99 -21.36 -7.64
N GLU A 95 20.01 -21.29 -8.49
CA GLU A 95 19.87 -21.03 -9.93
C GLU A 95 19.03 -22.10 -10.65
N GLU A 96 19.18 -23.37 -10.29
CA GLU A 96 18.47 -24.48 -10.88
C GLU A 96 16.95 -24.37 -10.58
N ASP A 97 16.58 -23.95 -9.37
CA ASP A 97 15.21 -23.70 -9.00
C ASP A 97 14.63 -22.52 -9.77
N VAL A 98 15.42 -21.43 -10.00
CA VAL A 98 14.97 -20.32 -10.85
C VAL A 98 14.66 -20.79 -12.28
N GLU A 99 15.50 -21.64 -12.85
CA GLU A 99 15.27 -22.17 -14.20
C GLU A 99 13.99 -23.01 -14.27
N ARG A 100 13.75 -23.85 -13.25
CA ARG A 100 12.58 -24.74 -13.16
C ARG A 100 11.28 -24.03 -12.78
N LEU A 101 11.36 -22.83 -12.19
CA LEU A 101 10.19 -22.10 -11.74
C LEU A 101 9.23 -21.84 -12.89
N GLU A 102 8.05 -22.45 -12.84
CA GLU A 102 6.99 -22.19 -13.81
C GLU A 102 6.21 -20.91 -13.45
N ILE A 103 6.00 -20.08 -14.45
CA ILE A 103 5.14 -18.90 -14.30
C ILE A 103 3.68 -19.36 -14.21
N PRO A 104 2.90 -18.95 -13.19
CA PRO A 104 1.50 -19.33 -13.08
C PRO A 104 0.70 -18.98 -14.34
N LYS A 105 -0.27 -19.84 -14.68
CA LYS A 105 -1.02 -19.75 -15.94
C LYS A 105 -2.31 -18.94 -15.85
N ASN A 106 -2.73 -18.56 -14.63
CA ASN A 106 -3.92 -17.72 -14.43
C ASN A 106 -3.73 -16.35 -15.09
N ARG A 107 -4.82 -15.81 -15.64
CA ARG A 107 -4.85 -14.52 -16.36
C ARG A 107 -6.12 -13.77 -15.97
N ASP A 108 -6.40 -13.72 -14.67
CA ASP A 108 -7.63 -13.14 -14.12
C ASP A 108 -7.50 -11.63 -13.80
N GLY A 109 -6.29 -11.10 -13.93
CA GLY A 109 -5.99 -9.70 -13.66
C GLY A 109 -5.79 -9.39 -12.18
N ARG A 110 -5.56 -10.40 -11.34
CA ARG A 110 -5.21 -10.17 -9.94
C ARG A 110 -3.75 -9.75 -9.84
N LEU A 111 -3.57 -8.61 -9.21
CA LEU A 111 -2.27 -8.09 -8.79
C LEU A 111 -2.36 -7.89 -7.28
N PRO A 112 -2.03 -8.92 -6.48
CA PRO A 112 -2.05 -8.82 -5.04
C PRO A 112 -1.04 -7.79 -4.53
N HIS A 113 -1.17 -7.38 -3.30
CA HIS A 113 -0.08 -6.68 -2.59
C HIS A 113 1.20 -7.51 -2.69
N GLY A 114 2.35 -6.87 -2.89
CA GLY A 114 3.60 -7.57 -3.13
C GLY A 114 3.73 -8.16 -4.53
N PHE A 115 3.20 -7.47 -5.56
CA PHE A 115 3.18 -8.02 -6.92
C PHE A 115 4.55 -8.06 -7.61
N MET A 116 5.53 -7.28 -7.18
CA MET A 116 6.83 -7.17 -7.86
C MET A 116 8.02 -7.45 -6.93
N TYR A 117 8.40 -6.51 -6.07
CA TYR A 117 9.58 -6.63 -5.20
C TYR A 117 9.37 -7.67 -4.09
N LEU A 118 8.27 -7.56 -3.34
CA LEU A 118 7.94 -8.55 -2.32
C LEU A 118 7.78 -9.95 -2.92
N ARG A 119 7.26 -10.07 -4.16
CA ARG A 119 7.16 -11.36 -4.84
C ARG A 119 8.53 -12.02 -5.02
N LEU A 120 9.59 -11.25 -5.27
CA LEU A 120 10.94 -11.81 -5.33
C LEU A 120 11.36 -12.36 -3.97
N LEU A 121 11.04 -11.63 -2.88
CA LEU A 121 11.34 -12.09 -1.52
C LEU A 121 10.52 -13.33 -1.14
N ASP A 122 9.25 -13.38 -1.53
CA ASP A 122 8.41 -14.55 -1.32
C ASP A 122 8.96 -15.80 -2.03
N LEU A 123 9.49 -15.61 -3.24
CA LEU A 123 9.99 -16.70 -4.06
C LEU A 123 11.32 -17.26 -3.54
N CYS A 124 12.27 -16.43 -3.13
CA CYS A 124 13.61 -16.88 -2.79
C CYS A 124 14.07 -16.59 -1.34
N GLY A 125 13.23 -15.95 -0.55
CA GLY A 125 13.57 -15.50 0.80
C GLY A 125 14.42 -14.22 0.83
N PHE A 126 14.32 -13.51 1.94
CA PHE A 126 15.01 -12.21 2.11
C PHE A 126 16.54 -12.33 1.95
N GLU A 127 17.15 -13.32 2.60
CA GLU A 127 18.61 -13.47 2.59
C GLU A 127 19.15 -13.74 1.18
N ASN A 128 18.57 -14.70 0.46
CA ASN A 128 18.96 -15.01 -0.92
C ASN A 128 18.75 -13.80 -1.83
N ALA A 129 17.62 -13.12 -1.71
CA ALA A 129 17.36 -11.91 -2.49
C ALA A 129 18.46 -10.85 -2.27
N MET A 130 18.84 -10.58 -1.00
CA MET A 130 19.89 -9.59 -0.69
C MET A 130 21.24 -9.99 -1.28
N VAL A 131 21.60 -11.26 -1.18
CA VAL A 131 22.86 -11.78 -1.77
C VAL A 131 22.83 -11.62 -3.30
N TRP A 132 21.77 -12.07 -3.95
CA TRP A 132 21.68 -12.03 -5.43
C TRP A 132 21.59 -10.61 -6.00
N PHE A 133 20.93 -9.69 -5.29
CA PHE A 133 20.98 -8.27 -5.64
C PHE A 133 22.41 -7.69 -5.45
N ALA A 134 23.13 -8.12 -4.43
CA ALA A 134 24.49 -7.64 -4.18
C ALA A 134 25.51 -8.19 -5.20
N GLU A 135 25.36 -9.45 -5.59
CA GLU A 135 26.18 -10.10 -6.63
C GLU A 135 25.89 -9.60 -8.03
N GLU A 136 24.68 -9.02 -8.24
CA GLU A 136 24.24 -8.46 -9.52
C GLU A 136 24.28 -9.46 -10.69
N GLY A 137 24.14 -10.75 -10.37
CA GLY A 137 24.22 -11.89 -11.29
C GLY A 137 22.98 -12.10 -12.17
N GLU A 138 23.05 -13.17 -12.98
CA GLU A 138 21.95 -13.56 -13.87
C GLU A 138 20.77 -14.15 -13.10
N ILE A 139 21.01 -14.78 -11.96
CA ILE A 139 19.94 -15.41 -11.16
C ILE A 139 18.83 -14.44 -10.79
N ILE A 140 19.18 -13.26 -10.25
CA ILE A 140 18.19 -12.25 -9.86
C ILE A 140 17.51 -11.65 -11.10
N ARG A 141 18.21 -11.49 -12.22
CA ARG A 141 17.64 -10.97 -13.47
C ARG A 141 16.60 -11.92 -14.04
N THR A 142 16.92 -13.22 -14.10
CA THR A 142 15.99 -14.25 -14.58
C THR A 142 14.74 -14.33 -13.70
N LEU A 143 14.90 -14.24 -12.37
CA LEU A 143 13.76 -14.25 -11.46
C LEU A 143 12.87 -13.00 -11.66
N ILE A 144 13.48 -11.82 -11.79
CA ILE A 144 12.78 -10.56 -12.11
C ILE A 144 11.99 -10.69 -13.41
N ASP A 145 12.60 -11.24 -14.47
CA ASP A 145 11.96 -11.36 -15.78
C ASP A 145 10.72 -12.27 -15.71
N LYS A 146 10.76 -13.38 -14.95
CA LYS A 146 9.60 -14.26 -14.74
C LYS A 146 8.45 -13.52 -14.02
N VAL A 147 8.76 -12.75 -12.98
CA VAL A 147 7.74 -11.97 -12.24
C VAL A 147 7.16 -10.86 -13.12
N VAL A 148 7.99 -10.16 -13.89
CA VAL A 148 7.55 -9.13 -14.84
C VAL A 148 6.69 -9.73 -15.95
N GLU A 149 7.02 -10.92 -16.46
CA GLU A 149 6.22 -11.61 -17.45
C GLU A 149 4.83 -11.92 -16.90
N TYR A 150 4.74 -12.53 -15.72
CA TYR A 150 3.47 -12.79 -15.05
C TYR A 150 2.62 -11.52 -14.90
N ASN A 151 3.21 -10.47 -14.32
CA ASN A 151 2.54 -9.20 -14.09
C ASN A 151 2.08 -8.53 -15.40
N THR A 152 2.84 -8.69 -16.47
CA THR A 152 2.44 -8.21 -17.81
C THR A 152 1.13 -8.84 -18.27
N TYR A 153 0.96 -10.14 -18.07
CA TYR A 153 -0.30 -10.83 -18.40
C TYR A 153 -1.45 -10.39 -17.51
N GLN A 154 -1.20 -10.21 -16.21
CA GLN A 154 -2.25 -9.75 -15.28
C GLN A 154 -2.71 -8.32 -15.63
N ILE A 155 -1.77 -7.42 -15.91
CA ILE A 155 -2.11 -6.05 -16.35
C ILE A 155 -2.89 -6.08 -17.66
N ALA A 156 -2.48 -6.87 -18.65
CA ALA A 156 -3.23 -6.98 -19.91
C ALA A 156 -4.68 -7.41 -19.69
N ALA A 157 -4.95 -8.27 -18.72
CA ALA A 157 -6.29 -8.75 -18.39
C ALA A 157 -7.18 -7.67 -17.73
N ILE A 158 -6.61 -6.67 -17.04
CA ILE A 158 -7.40 -5.58 -16.44
C ILE A 158 -7.67 -4.41 -17.38
N LEU A 159 -6.87 -4.21 -18.43
CA LEU A 159 -6.97 -3.03 -19.31
C LEU A 159 -8.41 -2.69 -19.77
N PRO A 160 -9.25 -3.67 -20.21
CA PRO A 160 -10.59 -3.37 -20.68
C PRO A 160 -11.59 -2.97 -19.57
N ARG A 161 -11.24 -3.19 -18.30
CA ARG A 161 -12.14 -3.05 -17.15
C ARG A 161 -11.57 -2.22 -16.02
N MET A 162 -10.55 -1.38 -16.31
CA MET A 162 -9.96 -0.51 -15.31
C MET A 162 -10.97 0.52 -14.79
N ASP A 163 -11.02 0.66 -13.47
CA ASP A 163 -11.74 1.73 -12.78
C ASP A 163 -11.04 3.09 -12.98
N GLU A 164 -11.60 4.16 -12.40
CA GLU A 164 -11.02 5.51 -12.45
C GLU A 164 -9.59 5.54 -11.91
N LEU A 165 -9.29 4.69 -10.91
CA LEU A 165 -7.99 4.57 -10.26
C LEU A 165 -7.60 3.09 -10.18
N VAL A 166 -6.44 2.74 -10.73
CA VAL A 166 -5.87 1.39 -10.61
C VAL A 166 -4.91 1.36 -9.43
N TYR A 167 -5.13 0.40 -8.53
CA TYR A 167 -4.37 0.25 -7.29
C TYR A 167 -3.28 -0.79 -7.45
N PHE A 168 -2.09 -0.44 -6.98
CA PHE A 168 -0.96 -1.34 -6.81
C PHE A 168 -0.42 -1.22 -5.39
N GLY A 169 0.17 -2.30 -4.88
CA GLY A 169 0.84 -2.30 -3.58
C GLY A 169 2.07 -3.20 -3.61
N ASP A 170 3.19 -2.68 -3.12
CA ASP A 170 4.44 -3.44 -3.01
C ASP A 170 5.36 -2.74 -1.99
N ASP A 171 5.74 -3.39 -0.90
CA ASP A 171 6.51 -2.76 0.17
C ASP A 171 7.98 -2.68 -0.20
N LEU A 172 8.39 -1.50 -0.63
CA LEU A 172 9.72 -1.25 -1.15
C LEU A 172 10.71 -0.82 -0.07
N GLY A 173 10.20 -0.29 1.05
CA GLY A 173 11.00 0.29 2.12
C GLY A 173 11.14 -0.60 3.34
N MET A 174 12.26 -0.43 4.03
CA MET A 174 12.48 -0.88 5.41
C MET A 174 12.29 0.32 6.35
N GLN A 175 12.58 0.15 7.64
CA GLN A 175 12.43 1.22 8.64
C GLN A 175 13.22 2.51 8.31
N ASN A 176 14.42 2.39 7.74
CA ASN A 176 15.34 3.52 7.55
C ASN A 176 15.81 3.71 6.09
N GLY A 177 15.17 3.05 5.12
CA GLY A 177 15.52 3.11 3.70
C GLY A 177 15.16 1.82 2.97
N LEU A 178 15.64 1.65 1.75
CA LEU A 178 15.42 0.45 0.95
C LEU A 178 16.44 -0.62 1.29
N ALA A 179 16.03 -1.88 1.42
CA ALA A 179 16.93 -2.99 1.75
C ALA A 179 18.05 -3.15 0.71
N ILE A 180 17.73 -3.00 -0.57
CA ILE A 180 18.73 -3.07 -1.67
C ILE A 180 19.40 -1.72 -1.98
N GLY A 181 18.99 -0.64 -1.30
CA GLY A 181 19.43 0.73 -1.56
C GLY A 181 18.82 1.34 -2.84
N ALA A 182 18.75 2.67 -2.89
CA ALA A 182 18.10 3.39 -3.99
C ALA A 182 18.81 3.16 -5.35
N GLU A 183 20.13 3.01 -5.37
CA GLU A 183 20.89 2.78 -6.59
C GLU A 183 20.51 1.44 -7.25
N ARG A 184 20.52 0.33 -6.48
CA ARG A 184 20.11 -0.97 -6.99
C ARG A 184 18.62 -1.02 -7.33
N TRP A 185 17.79 -0.35 -6.54
CA TRP A 185 16.36 -0.23 -6.86
C TRP A 185 16.18 0.45 -8.23
N ARG A 186 16.88 1.56 -8.51
CA ARG A 186 16.86 2.23 -9.82
C ARG A 186 17.36 1.35 -10.95
N LYS A 187 18.37 0.50 -10.67
CA LYS A 187 18.94 -0.39 -11.67
C LYS A 187 18.03 -1.57 -12.02
N TYR A 188 17.40 -2.19 -11.03
CA TYR A 188 16.66 -3.44 -11.18
C TYR A 188 15.13 -3.26 -11.17
N MET A 189 14.59 -2.49 -10.24
CA MET A 189 13.15 -2.39 -10.02
C MET A 189 12.50 -1.28 -10.83
N LYS A 190 13.10 -0.10 -10.91
CA LYS A 190 12.55 1.03 -11.71
C LYS A 190 12.21 0.65 -13.15
N PRO A 191 13.04 -0.09 -13.91
CA PRO A 191 12.68 -0.55 -15.25
C PRO A 191 11.44 -1.43 -15.28
N CYS A 192 11.23 -2.28 -14.26
CA CYS A 192 10.08 -3.15 -14.13
C CYS A 192 8.78 -2.34 -13.95
N PHE A 193 8.77 -1.43 -12.97
CA PHE A 193 7.64 -0.54 -12.72
C PHE A 193 7.32 0.32 -13.94
N ARG A 194 8.34 0.91 -14.58
CA ARG A 194 8.18 1.70 -15.81
C ARG A 194 7.56 0.88 -16.95
N LYS A 195 7.98 -0.37 -17.13
CA LYS A 195 7.41 -1.28 -18.13
C LYS A 195 5.95 -1.58 -17.81
N LEU A 196 5.65 -1.99 -16.58
CA LEU A 196 4.32 -2.42 -16.18
C LEU A 196 3.30 -1.26 -16.21
N TYR A 197 3.62 -0.13 -15.62
CA TYR A 197 2.76 1.06 -15.66
C TYR A 197 2.68 1.68 -17.06
N GLY A 198 3.77 1.57 -17.83
CA GLY A 198 3.82 1.98 -19.24
C GLY A 198 2.80 1.26 -20.13
N ILE A 199 2.47 -0.01 -19.84
CA ILE A 199 1.41 -0.74 -20.54
C ILE A 199 0.06 -0.06 -20.32
N ILE A 200 -0.26 0.30 -19.07
CA ILE A 200 -1.50 0.99 -18.70
C ILE A 200 -1.57 2.37 -19.36
N LYS A 201 -0.51 3.18 -19.21
CA LYS A 201 -0.44 4.53 -19.76
C LYS A 201 -0.46 4.54 -21.30
N SER A 202 0.07 3.50 -21.95
CA SER A 202 -0.02 3.35 -23.40
C SER A 202 -1.44 3.01 -23.87
N TYR A 203 -2.18 2.24 -23.10
CA TYR A 203 -3.58 1.89 -23.38
C TYR A 203 -4.53 3.07 -23.10
N LYS A 204 -4.34 3.76 -21.97
CA LYS A 204 -5.14 4.92 -21.57
C LYS A 204 -4.24 5.95 -20.87
N PRO A 205 -3.75 6.98 -21.59
CA PRO A 205 -2.75 7.92 -21.08
C PRO A 205 -3.15 8.70 -19.82
N ASP A 206 -4.44 8.95 -19.64
CA ASP A 206 -5.01 9.67 -18.49
C ASP A 206 -5.45 8.74 -17.33
N GLN A 207 -5.20 7.41 -17.45
CA GLN A 207 -5.50 6.46 -16.38
C GLN A 207 -4.71 6.78 -15.13
N LEU A 208 -5.41 6.93 -14.00
CA LEU A 208 -4.76 7.16 -12.72
C LEU A 208 -4.20 5.86 -12.15
N ILE A 209 -2.95 5.92 -11.65
CA ILE A 209 -2.24 4.81 -11.00
C ILE A 209 -1.91 5.21 -9.57
N PHE A 210 -2.37 4.41 -8.64
CA PHE A 210 -2.08 4.51 -7.21
C PHE A 210 -1.06 3.44 -6.82
N MET A 211 -0.07 3.81 -6.01
CA MET A 211 0.94 2.88 -5.50
C MET A 211 1.04 2.98 -3.99
N HIS A 212 0.62 1.92 -3.31
CA HIS A 212 0.89 1.72 -1.89
C HIS A 212 2.29 1.13 -1.69
N THR A 213 2.99 1.60 -0.67
CA THR A 213 4.27 1.04 -0.27
C THR A 213 4.59 1.37 1.18
N ASP A 214 4.81 0.35 1.98
CA ASP A 214 5.29 0.51 3.35
C ASP A 214 6.78 0.82 3.38
N GLY A 215 7.22 1.36 4.52
CA GLY A 215 8.61 1.66 4.82
C GLY A 215 9.10 3.02 4.33
N CYS A 216 10.39 3.22 4.47
CA CYS A 216 11.09 4.46 4.14
C CYS A 216 11.48 4.48 2.65
N ILE A 217 10.75 5.25 1.84
CA ILE A 217 10.87 5.26 0.37
C ILE A 217 11.06 6.67 -0.21
N TRP A 218 11.24 7.69 0.64
CA TRP A 218 11.30 9.09 0.18
C TRP A 218 12.33 9.33 -0.93
N GLU A 219 13.45 8.58 -0.95
CA GLU A 219 14.49 8.71 -1.97
C GLU A 219 14.04 8.30 -3.38
N ILE A 220 13.05 7.42 -3.49
CA ILE A 220 12.56 6.88 -4.77
C ILE A 220 11.16 7.38 -5.16
N MET A 221 10.53 8.22 -4.35
CA MET A 221 9.21 8.77 -4.70
C MET A 221 9.21 9.49 -6.05
N PRO A 222 10.22 10.35 -6.40
CA PRO A 222 10.30 10.94 -7.73
C PRO A 222 10.42 9.89 -8.84
N ASP A 223 11.19 8.82 -8.58
CA ASP A 223 11.37 7.72 -9.54
C ASP A 223 10.05 6.96 -9.81
N LEU A 224 9.21 6.77 -8.79
CA LEU A 224 7.88 6.15 -8.94
C LEU A 224 6.97 7.01 -9.83
N VAL A 225 6.98 8.34 -9.63
CA VAL A 225 6.25 9.28 -10.50
C VAL A 225 6.75 9.19 -11.95
N GLU A 226 8.07 9.12 -12.17
CA GLU A 226 8.65 8.92 -13.51
C GLU A 226 8.24 7.57 -14.14
N CYS A 227 7.93 6.56 -13.34
CA CYS A 227 7.40 5.28 -13.82
C CYS A 227 5.91 5.36 -14.22
N GLY A 228 5.20 6.44 -13.86
CA GLY A 228 3.80 6.66 -14.20
C GLY A 228 2.83 6.61 -13.04
N VAL A 229 3.31 6.58 -11.79
CA VAL A 229 2.46 6.67 -10.59
C VAL A 229 1.92 8.09 -10.44
N ASP A 230 0.61 8.21 -10.24
CA ASP A 230 -0.07 9.50 -10.08
C ASP A 230 -0.29 9.85 -8.60
N MET A 231 -0.39 8.86 -7.72
CA MET A 231 -0.49 9.04 -6.27
C MET A 231 0.27 7.94 -5.54
N ILE A 232 1.12 8.33 -4.61
CA ILE A 232 1.87 7.41 -3.75
C ILE A 232 1.20 7.36 -2.38
N ASN A 233 1.15 6.17 -1.76
CA ASN A 233 0.68 6.01 -0.39
C ASN A 233 1.85 5.68 0.55
N PRO A 234 2.56 6.71 1.06
CA PRO A 234 3.67 6.53 1.96
C PRO A 234 3.24 6.52 3.42
N GLN A 235 4.00 5.83 4.25
CA GLN A 235 3.87 5.89 5.71
C GLN A 235 4.48 7.17 6.28
N PHE A 236 3.74 7.83 7.18
CA PHE A 236 4.20 9.06 7.86
C PHE A 236 5.50 8.83 8.64
N ARG A 237 5.52 7.83 9.54
CA ARG A 237 6.65 7.60 10.45
C ARG A 237 7.92 7.20 9.72
N ALA A 238 7.84 6.24 8.82
CA ALA A 238 9.02 5.68 8.13
C ALA A 238 9.71 6.70 7.23
N ASN A 239 8.94 7.58 6.59
CA ASN A 239 9.50 8.61 5.71
C ASN A 239 9.90 9.89 6.45
N GLY A 240 9.26 10.20 7.57
CA GLY A 240 9.42 11.44 8.32
C GLY A 240 8.80 12.64 7.62
N LEU A 241 8.13 13.51 8.41
CA LEU A 241 7.40 14.67 7.88
C LEU A 241 8.29 15.61 7.07
N ASP A 242 9.50 15.89 7.54
CA ASP A 242 10.45 16.78 6.86
C ASP A 242 10.80 16.29 5.45
N ASN A 243 11.01 14.97 5.28
CA ASN A 243 11.27 14.37 3.96
C ASN A 243 10.03 14.42 3.08
N LEU A 244 8.84 14.13 3.62
CA LEU A 244 7.59 14.24 2.87
C LEU A 244 7.33 15.66 2.38
N VAL A 245 7.51 16.67 3.24
CA VAL A 245 7.40 18.07 2.86
C VAL A 245 8.45 18.45 1.82
N ARG A 246 9.71 18.04 2.04
CA ARG A 246 10.79 18.35 1.12
C ARG A 246 10.54 17.75 -0.28
N VAL A 247 10.34 16.44 -0.34
CA VAL A 247 10.23 15.70 -1.62
C VAL A 247 8.89 15.97 -2.32
N CYS A 248 7.78 15.93 -1.57
CA CYS A 248 6.44 15.97 -2.17
C CYS A 248 5.84 17.37 -2.28
N ARG A 249 6.47 18.41 -1.71
CA ARG A 249 5.92 19.79 -1.71
C ARG A 249 6.91 20.85 -2.18
N LYS A 250 8.21 20.70 -1.91
CA LYS A 250 9.23 21.71 -2.24
C LYS A 250 10.04 21.36 -3.48
N GLU A 251 10.55 20.13 -3.58
CA GLU A 251 11.35 19.69 -4.72
C GLU A 251 10.47 19.33 -5.93
N GLN A 252 9.38 18.65 -5.67
CA GLN A 252 8.38 18.25 -6.67
C GLN A 252 7.00 18.24 -6.03
N ILE A 253 5.96 18.46 -6.82
CA ILE A 253 4.58 18.24 -6.35
C ILE A 253 4.20 16.80 -6.65
N ILE A 254 4.14 15.98 -5.60
CA ILE A 254 3.73 14.57 -5.68
C ILE A 254 2.43 14.42 -4.89
N PRO A 255 1.33 13.99 -5.51
CA PRO A 255 0.13 13.61 -4.79
C PRO A 255 0.40 12.43 -3.88
N ILE A 256 -0.01 12.55 -2.61
CA ILE A 256 0.14 11.50 -1.62
C ILE A 256 -1.17 11.16 -0.94
N HIS A 257 -1.36 9.87 -0.70
CA HIS A 257 -2.36 9.30 0.18
C HIS A 257 -1.66 8.88 1.46
N LEU A 258 -1.59 9.81 2.43
CA LEU A 258 -0.72 9.64 3.58
C LEU A 258 -1.25 8.62 4.57
N ASP A 259 -0.52 7.55 4.82
CA ASP A 259 -0.74 6.70 5.98
C ASP A 259 -0.35 7.45 7.24
N LEU A 260 -1.34 7.81 8.04
CA LEU A 260 -1.11 8.35 9.38
C LEU A 260 -0.39 7.30 10.24
N ASP A 261 0.35 7.79 11.25
CA ASP A 261 1.21 6.92 12.05
C ASP A 261 0.41 5.90 12.88
N ARG A 262 0.11 4.76 12.28
CA ARG A 262 -0.65 3.66 12.90
C ARG A 262 0.03 3.07 14.13
N GLN A 263 1.34 3.28 14.34
CA GLN A 263 2.03 2.85 15.56
C GLN A 263 1.70 3.72 16.78
N LEU A 264 1.18 4.93 16.57
CA LEU A 264 0.66 5.77 17.67
C LEU A 264 -0.71 5.30 18.17
N TYR A 265 -1.55 4.73 17.31
CA TYR A 265 -2.96 4.51 17.59
C TYR A 265 -3.23 3.70 18.85
N PRO A 266 -2.49 2.61 19.18
CA PRO A 266 -2.72 1.83 20.38
C PRO A 266 -2.35 2.55 21.67
N TYR A 267 -1.38 3.47 21.64
CA TYR A 267 -0.69 3.95 22.85
C TYR A 267 -0.83 5.45 23.10
N ALA A 268 -1.16 6.23 22.09
CA ALA A 268 -1.29 7.69 22.21
C ALA A 268 -2.59 8.06 22.94
N THR A 269 -2.57 9.22 23.61
CA THR A 269 -3.79 9.82 24.12
C THR A 269 -4.62 10.42 22.97
N PRO A 270 -5.94 10.63 23.15
CA PRO A 270 -6.80 11.31 22.17
C PRO A 270 -6.26 12.67 21.73
N SER A 271 -5.63 13.44 22.62
CA SER A 271 -5.01 14.72 22.27
C SER A 271 -3.82 14.55 21.34
N GLN A 272 -2.94 13.59 21.62
CA GLN A 272 -1.77 13.31 20.77
C GLN A 272 -2.18 12.84 19.36
N LEU A 273 -3.23 12.04 19.26
CA LEU A 273 -3.77 11.61 17.96
C LEU A 273 -4.31 12.81 17.16
N LYS A 274 -5.01 13.73 17.82
CA LYS A 274 -5.50 14.95 17.19
C LYS A 274 -4.37 15.86 16.75
N ASP A 275 -3.33 16.01 17.57
CA ASP A 275 -2.16 16.82 17.26
C ASP A 275 -1.38 16.23 16.07
N HIS A 276 -1.28 14.88 16.00
CA HIS A 276 -0.69 14.18 14.86
C HIS A 276 -1.44 14.43 13.54
N VAL A 277 -2.78 14.33 13.55
CA VAL A 277 -3.58 14.66 12.36
C VAL A 277 -3.41 16.13 11.96
N ALA A 278 -3.40 17.04 12.94
CA ALA A 278 -3.18 18.47 12.71
C ALA A 278 -1.84 18.71 12.02
N GLU A 279 -0.75 18.18 12.60
CA GLU A 279 0.61 18.33 12.09
C GLU A 279 0.73 17.81 10.64
N ALA A 280 0.20 16.63 10.37
CA ALA A 280 0.22 16.03 9.05
C ALA A 280 -0.51 16.90 8.01
N VAL A 281 -1.73 17.33 8.33
CA VAL A 281 -2.55 18.12 7.41
C VAL A 281 -1.97 19.52 7.22
N GLU A 282 -1.63 20.23 8.30
CA GLU A 282 -1.13 21.59 8.22
C GLU A 282 0.19 21.70 7.45
N SER A 283 1.04 20.67 7.53
CA SER A 283 2.33 20.63 6.85
C SER A 283 2.25 20.25 5.37
N LEU A 284 1.25 19.41 4.99
CA LEU A 284 1.19 18.81 3.66
C LEU A 284 0.02 19.31 2.80
N TYR A 285 -0.88 20.09 3.37
CA TYR A 285 -2.03 20.63 2.67
C TYR A 285 -1.64 21.58 1.53
N MET A 286 -2.31 21.45 0.41
CA MET A 286 -2.31 22.40 -0.70
C MET A 286 -3.74 22.66 -1.14
N PRO A 287 -4.15 23.92 -1.39
CA PRO A 287 -5.52 24.24 -1.79
C PRO A 287 -5.97 23.55 -3.07
N GLN A 288 -5.06 23.32 -4.01
CA GLN A 288 -5.36 22.67 -5.30
C GLN A 288 -5.55 21.16 -5.17
N GLY A 289 -5.10 20.53 -4.08
CA GLY A 289 -5.20 19.07 -3.89
C GLY A 289 -3.86 18.43 -3.54
N GLY A 290 -3.64 17.19 -3.95
CA GLY A 290 -2.39 16.45 -3.74
C GLY A 290 -2.22 15.81 -2.37
N LEU A 291 -3.23 15.93 -1.48
CA LEU A 291 -3.26 15.25 -0.20
C LEU A 291 -4.56 14.48 -0.05
N SER A 292 -4.46 13.23 0.37
CA SER A 292 -5.52 12.46 1.00
C SER A 292 -4.95 11.70 2.20
N LEU A 293 -5.81 11.25 3.11
CA LEU A 293 -5.40 10.58 4.34
C LEU A 293 -5.89 9.14 4.36
N ASN A 294 -5.07 8.25 4.89
CA ASN A 294 -5.44 6.87 5.17
C ASN A 294 -5.31 6.57 6.66
N ILE A 295 -6.34 5.91 7.19
CA ILE A 295 -6.36 5.36 8.54
C ILE A 295 -6.59 3.87 8.41
N GLU A 296 -5.67 3.06 8.89
CA GLU A 296 -5.83 1.63 9.00
C GLU A 296 -5.97 1.24 10.47
N LEU A 297 -7.14 0.72 10.82
CA LEU A 297 -7.46 0.29 12.19
C LEU A 297 -7.25 -1.22 12.32
N ASN A 298 -6.42 -1.61 13.27
CA ASN A 298 -6.17 -3.01 13.62
C ASN A 298 -6.69 -3.35 15.02
N TYR A 299 -6.60 -4.63 15.39
CA TYR A 299 -7.12 -5.15 16.65
C TYR A 299 -6.46 -4.56 17.91
N GLU A 300 -5.28 -3.95 17.82
CA GLU A 300 -4.57 -3.34 18.95
C GLU A 300 -5.15 -1.98 19.32
N VAL A 301 -5.83 -1.32 18.37
CA VAL A 301 -6.36 0.04 18.56
C VAL A 301 -7.60 0.01 19.47
N PRO A 302 -7.60 0.72 20.62
CA PRO A 302 -8.80 0.93 21.42
C PRO A 302 -9.85 1.72 20.64
N LEU A 303 -11.14 1.38 20.83
CA LEU A 303 -12.21 2.11 20.13
C LEU A 303 -12.27 3.59 20.50
N GLU A 304 -11.86 3.97 21.69
CA GLU A 304 -11.71 5.39 22.11
C GLU A 304 -10.67 6.13 21.23
N ASN A 305 -9.53 5.48 20.96
CA ASN A 305 -8.51 6.07 20.10
C ASN A 305 -8.94 6.10 18.63
N ALA A 306 -9.64 5.06 18.17
CA ALA A 306 -10.27 5.08 16.85
C ALA A 306 -11.27 6.24 16.71
N ALA A 307 -12.11 6.48 17.73
CA ALA A 307 -13.03 7.62 17.75
C ALA A 307 -12.27 8.96 17.67
N ALA A 308 -11.23 9.13 18.49
CA ALA A 308 -10.44 10.35 18.49
C ALA A 308 -9.77 10.64 17.14
N LEU A 309 -9.29 9.60 16.44
CA LEU A 309 -8.75 9.70 15.09
C LEU A 309 -9.83 10.14 14.10
N LEU A 310 -10.99 9.47 14.09
CA LEU A 310 -12.07 9.78 13.16
C LEU A 310 -12.63 11.19 13.38
N ASP A 311 -12.79 11.62 14.63
CA ASP A 311 -13.21 12.99 14.96
C ASP A 311 -12.16 14.03 14.50
N ALA A 312 -10.87 13.71 14.67
CA ALA A 312 -9.80 14.59 14.21
C ALA A 312 -9.77 14.71 12.68
N VAL A 313 -9.82 13.60 11.94
CA VAL A 313 -9.82 13.66 10.48
C VAL A 313 -11.11 14.24 9.92
N GLU A 314 -12.27 14.04 10.56
CA GLU A 314 -13.52 14.71 10.17
C GLU A 314 -13.36 16.25 10.26
N LYS A 315 -12.74 16.72 11.31
CA LYS A 315 -12.45 18.15 11.45
C LYS A 315 -11.47 18.62 10.37
N TYR A 316 -10.34 17.94 10.23
CA TYR A 316 -9.24 18.40 9.39
C TYR A 316 -9.45 18.13 7.90
N ARG A 317 -10.36 17.22 7.48
CA ARG A 317 -10.71 17.08 6.06
C ARG A 317 -11.31 18.36 5.44
N HIS A 318 -11.85 19.25 6.26
CA HIS A 318 -12.39 20.55 5.86
C HIS A 318 -11.38 21.70 6.01
N TYR A 319 -10.11 21.38 6.32
CA TYR A 319 -9.05 22.37 6.46
C TYR A 319 -8.82 23.11 5.13
N LYS A 320 -8.77 24.44 5.18
CA LYS A 320 -8.57 25.30 3.99
C LYS A 320 -7.22 26.01 4.01
N GLY A 321 -6.40 25.72 5.02
CA GLY A 321 -5.09 26.33 5.18
C GLY A 321 -5.14 27.81 5.57
N LYS A 322 -4.00 28.30 6.03
CA LYS A 322 -3.64 29.71 5.82
C LYS A 322 -2.80 29.71 4.54
N PRO A 323 -2.98 30.64 3.61
CA PRO A 323 -2.07 30.74 2.48
C PRO A 323 -0.64 30.83 3.03
N PHE A 324 0.27 29.95 2.53
CA PHE A 324 1.68 30.00 2.85
C PHE A 324 2.27 31.30 2.34
#